data_0bafc3696f1f21e7cb6d00520f826fc6
#
_entry.id   0bafc3696f1f21e7cb6d00520f826fc6
#
_cell.length_a   1.000
_cell.length_b   1.000
_cell.length_c   1.000
_cell.angle_alpha   90.00
_cell.angle_beta   90.00
_cell.angle_gamma   90.00
#
_symmetry.space_group_name_H-M   'P 1'
#
loop_
_entity.id
_entity.type
_entity.pdbx_description
1 polymer ?
#
loop_
_entity_poly.entity_id
_entity_poly.type
_entity_poly.pdbx_seq_one_letter_code
_entity_poly.pdbx_strand_id
1 'polypeptide(L)'
;YRLPLAGDGLAVYPPQAFSGEMHLISIKPDRENEYRNLAENPADQRGDVAAYPHATANVETRNESGFAARNVLDGQHIACGHGEWPFGSWGIGARTDARLTLDFGREVEIDAMALYLRADFPHDAYWISGTVTLDDGYEKTFPLEGIDGAQRIELGRHRVRRLVLDRLIKCDNPSAFPALRQLEV
;
A
#
# COMPACT_ATOMS: atom_id res chain seq x y z
N TYR A 1 14.60 -7.86 -6.25
CA TYR A 1 14.74 -6.59 -5.54
C TYR A 1 16.13 -5.99 -5.81
N ARG A 2 16.18 -4.69 -6.03
CA ARG A 2 17.43 -3.93 -5.99
C ARG A 2 17.41 -3.12 -4.69
N LEU A 3 18.28 -3.49 -3.76
CA LEU A 3 18.44 -2.76 -2.52
C LEU A 3 19.60 -1.77 -2.71
N PRO A 4 19.39 -0.46 -2.63
CA PRO A 4 20.47 0.52 -2.66
C PRO A 4 21.24 0.45 -1.33
N LEU A 5 22.46 -0.06 -1.36
CA LEU A 5 23.30 -0.27 -0.17
C LEU A 5 24.47 0.72 -0.09
N ALA A 6 24.47 1.77 -0.89
CA ALA A 6 25.56 2.77 -0.90
C ALA A 6 25.06 4.16 -1.28
N GLY A 7 25.81 5.17 -0.87
CA GLY A 7 25.56 6.58 -1.21
C GLY A 7 24.20 7.07 -0.75
N ASP A 8 23.58 7.93 -1.53
CA ASP A 8 22.25 8.51 -1.25
C ASP A 8 21.14 7.48 -1.19
N GLY A 9 21.34 6.30 -1.76
CA GLY A 9 20.40 5.19 -1.68
C GLY A 9 20.17 4.66 -0.27
N LEU A 10 21.07 4.90 0.66
CA LEU A 10 20.89 4.56 2.07
C LEU A 10 19.84 5.42 2.76
N ALA A 11 19.53 6.60 2.23
CA ALA A 11 18.55 7.52 2.82
C ALA A 11 17.11 6.96 2.77
N VAL A 12 16.84 5.92 1.98
CA VAL A 12 15.54 5.26 1.94
C VAL A 12 15.26 4.37 3.16
N TYR A 13 16.30 4.05 3.94
CA TYR A 13 16.18 3.21 5.11
C TYR A 13 16.18 4.04 6.40
N PRO A 14 15.62 3.50 7.51
CA PRO A 14 15.81 4.09 8.82
C PRO A 14 17.30 4.27 9.13
N PRO A 15 17.71 5.31 9.89
CA PRO A 15 19.11 5.55 10.21
C PRO A 15 19.87 4.37 10.85
N GLN A 16 19.13 3.46 11.50
CA GLN A 16 19.67 2.28 12.14
C GLN A 16 19.73 1.07 11.19
N ALA A 17 19.17 1.15 9.98
CA ALA A 17 19.24 0.05 9.02
C ALA A 17 20.71 -0.23 8.67
N PHE A 18 21.04 -1.51 8.61
CA PHE A 18 22.40 -2.00 8.34
C PHE A 18 23.46 -1.57 9.37
N SER A 19 23.04 -1.08 10.56
CA SER A 19 23.91 -0.85 11.71
C SER A 19 23.77 -1.99 12.74
N GLY A 20 24.78 -2.18 13.60
CA GLY A 20 24.77 -3.23 14.61
C GLY A 20 25.52 -4.49 14.17
N GLU A 21 25.56 -5.47 15.05
CA GLU A 21 26.35 -6.70 14.87
C GLU A 21 25.57 -7.89 14.33
N MET A 22 24.24 -7.79 14.32
CA MET A 22 23.36 -8.87 13.84
C MET A 22 22.65 -8.50 12.55
N HIS A 23 22.95 -9.22 11.50
CA HIS A 23 22.28 -9.10 10.22
C HIS A 23 21.73 -10.46 9.79
N LEU A 24 20.43 -10.53 9.52
CA LEU A 24 19.78 -11.75 9.07
C LEU A 24 19.25 -11.54 7.65
N ILE A 25 19.68 -12.39 6.75
CA ILE A 25 19.07 -12.55 5.43
C ILE A 25 18.47 -13.94 5.38
N SER A 26 17.17 -14.04 5.15
CA SER A 26 16.51 -15.31 4.91
C SER A 26 16.09 -15.44 3.46
N ILE A 27 16.32 -16.62 2.89
CA ILE A 27 15.86 -16.96 1.55
C ILE A 27 14.90 -18.13 1.72
N LYS A 28 13.67 -17.95 1.24
CA LYS A 28 12.69 -19.04 1.15
C LYS A 28 12.60 -19.48 -0.30
N PRO A 29 12.57 -20.80 -0.60
CA PRO A 29 12.30 -21.26 -1.95
C PRO A 29 10.90 -20.79 -2.36
N ASP A 30 10.80 -20.31 -3.60
CA ASP A 30 9.52 -20.01 -4.24
C ASP A 30 8.79 -21.34 -4.49
N ARG A 31 7.61 -21.50 -3.90
CA ARG A 31 6.76 -22.67 -4.15
C ARG A 31 5.65 -22.25 -5.08
N GLU A 32 5.50 -22.97 -6.16
CA GLU A 32 4.35 -22.83 -7.04
C GLU A 32 3.07 -22.98 -6.20
N ASN A 33 2.14 -22.01 -6.32
CA ASN A 33 0.86 -21.92 -5.61
C ASN A 33 0.89 -21.44 -4.14
N GLU A 34 1.97 -20.87 -3.64
CA GLU A 34 1.93 -20.12 -2.39
C GLU A 34 1.52 -18.66 -2.64
N TYR A 35 0.62 -18.15 -1.77
CA TYR A 35 0.31 -16.72 -1.76
C TYR A 35 1.59 -15.89 -1.53
N ARG A 36 1.77 -14.86 -2.33
CA ARG A 36 2.93 -14.00 -2.27
C ARG A 36 2.50 -12.56 -2.48
N ASN A 37 2.71 -11.74 -1.47
CA ASN A 37 2.51 -10.30 -1.58
C ASN A 37 3.68 -9.66 -2.35
N LEU A 38 3.44 -9.23 -3.58
CA LEU A 38 4.44 -8.55 -4.43
C LEU A 38 4.51 -7.05 -4.14
N ALA A 39 3.57 -6.50 -3.37
CA ALA A 39 3.53 -5.09 -3.00
C ALA A 39 4.33 -4.78 -1.73
N GLU A 40 4.72 -5.78 -0.93
CA GLU A 40 5.37 -5.52 0.35
C GLU A 40 6.75 -4.87 0.18
N ASN A 41 6.92 -3.69 0.78
CA ASN A 41 8.18 -2.98 0.88
C ASN A 41 8.22 -2.07 2.12
N PRO A 42 8.60 -2.59 3.30
CA PRO A 42 8.70 -1.79 4.52
C PRO A 42 9.77 -0.69 4.46
N ALA A 43 10.67 -0.74 3.46
CA ALA A 43 11.71 0.25 3.23
C ALA A 43 11.30 1.34 2.23
N ASP A 44 10.06 1.33 1.74
CA ASP A 44 9.59 2.37 0.81
C ASP A 44 9.60 3.76 1.45
N GLN A 45 9.88 4.77 0.66
CA GLN A 45 9.98 6.16 1.09
C GLN A 45 9.18 7.07 0.16
N ARG A 46 8.94 8.29 0.61
CA ARG A 46 8.36 9.34 -0.22
C ARG A 46 9.34 9.81 -1.28
N GLY A 47 8.79 10.31 -2.39
CA GLY A 47 9.55 10.96 -3.44
C GLY A 47 10.08 9.99 -4.48
N ASP A 48 11.08 10.42 -5.20
CA ASP A 48 11.72 9.62 -6.26
C ASP A 48 12.80 8.72 -5.63
N VAL A 49 12.46 7.47 -5.44
CA VAL A 49 13.34 6.48 -4.82
C VAL A 49 13.58 5.31 -5.77
N ALA A 50 14.74 4.69 -5.62
CA ALA A 50 15.10 3.50 -6.41
C ALA A 50 14.75 2.18 -5.71
N ALA A 51 13.96 2.22 -4.64
CA ALA A 51 13.47 1.05 -3.92
C ALA A 51 12.07 0.69 -4.40
N TYR A 52 11.86 -0.56 -4.79
CA TYR A 52 10.61 -1.05 -5.32
C TYR A 52 10.17 -2.33 -4.59
N PRO A 53 8.85 -2.60 -4.54
CA PRO A 53 7.74 -1.79 -5.06
C PRO A 53 7.66 -0.42 -4.38
N HIS A 54 7.12 0.59 -5.08
CA HIS A 54 7.05 1.97 -4.62
C HIS A 54 5.63 2.52 -4.76
N ALA A 55 5.11 3.11 -3.69
CA ALA A 55 3.80 3.73 -3.67
C ALA A 55 3.89 5.25 -3.73
N THR A 56 3.12 5.85 -4.64
CA THR A 56 2.91 7.29 -4.73
C THR A 56 1.44 7.63 -4.74
N ALA A 57 1.10 8.83 -4.30
CA ALA A 57 -0.28 9.31 -4.35
C ALA A 57 -0.33 10.79 -4.72
N ASN A 58 -1.46 11.22 -5.31
CA ASN A 58 -1.70 12.63 -5.60
C ASN A 58 -2.11 13.43 -4.36
N VAL A 59 -2.33 12.77 -3.24
CA VAL A 59 -2.67 13.37 -1.95
C VAL A 59 -2.24 12.49 -0.80
N GLU A 60 -1.74 13.12 0.25
CA GLU A 60 -1.47 12.52 1.56
C GLU A 60 -1.96 13.49 2.63
N THR A 61 -2.73 13.01 3.61
CA THR A 61 -3.33 13.87 4.64
C THR A 61 -2.25 14.69 5.35
N ARG A 62 -2.37 16.01 5.31
CA ARG A 62 -1.46 17.00 5.91
C ARG A 62 0.03 16.81 5.57
N ASN A 63 0.31 16.00 4.57
CA ASN A 63 1.70 15.60 4.23
C ASN A 63 2.48 14.95 5.40
N GLU A 64 1.76 14.31 6.32
CA GLU A 64 2.33 13.62 7.49
C GLU A 64 2.75 12.19 7.15
N SER A 65 3.85 11.74 7.76
CA SER A 65 4.38 10.38 7.53
C SER A 65 3.41 9.27 7.92
N GLY A 66 2.58 9.50 8.93
CA GLY A 66 1.54 8.54 9.36
C GLY A 66 0.43 8.32 8.34
N PHE A 67 0.31 9.20 7.32
CA PHE A 67 -0.71 9.11 6.27
C PHE A 67 -0.13 9.06 4.86
N ALA A 68 1.14 8.70 4.75
CA ALA A 68 1.85 8.62 3.48
C ALA A 68 1.44 7.39 2.67
N ALA A 69 1.51 7.50 1.35
CA ALA A 69 1.21 6.40 0.41
C ALA A 69 2.04 5.13 0.72
N ARG A 70 3.31 5.29 1.07
CA ARG A 70 4.21 4.18 1.39
C ARG A 70 3.70 3.25 2.51
N ASN A 71 2.85 3.77 3.42
CA ASN A 71 2.34 2.99 4.55
C ASN A 71 1.47 1.81 4.10
N VAL A 72 0.96 1.83 2.87
CA VAL A 72 0.17 0.70 2.36
C VAL A 72 1.02 -0.50 1.93
N LEU A 73 2.34 -0.37 1.97
CA LEU A 73 3.28 -1.41 1.56
C LEU A 73 4.12 -1.96 2.72
N ASP A 74 3.95 -1.46 3.93
CA ASP A 74 4.85 -1.74 5.05
C ASP A 74 4.62 -3.10 5.74
N GLY A 75 3.59 -3.82 5.35
CA GLY A 75 3.23 -5.13 5.91
C GLY A 75 2.47 -5.05 7.24
N GLN A 76 2.05 -3.86 7.68
CA GLN A 76 1.35 -3.68 8.95
C GLN A 76 -0.17 -3.74 8.78
N HIS A 77 -0.77 -4.86 9.15
CA HIS A 77 -2.21 -5.08 9.07
C HIS A 77 -2.98 -4.58 10.29
N ILE A 78 -2.30 -4.26 11.39
CA ILE A 78 -2.92 -3.90 12.66
C ILE A 78 -2.73 -2.41 12.90
N ALA A 79 -3.79 -1.72 13.28
CA ALA A 79 -3.74 -0.36 13.83
C ALA A 79 -4.31 -0.36 15.24
N CYS A 80 -3.65 0.35 16.16
CA CYS A 80 -4.07 0.45 17.57
C CYS A 80 -4.81 1.76 17.88
N GLY A 81 -5.07 2.59 16.87
CA GLY A 81 -5.73 3.89 17.02
C GLY A 81 -5.00 5.00 16.29
N HIS A 82 -5.32 6.27 16.63
CA HIS A 82 -4.84 7.44 15.91
C HIS A 82 -3.66 8.17 16.55
N GLY A 83 -3.21 7.80 17.69
CA GLY A 83 -2.19 8.54 18.43
C GLY A 83 -0.94 7.76 18.74
N GLU A 84 -1.02 6.46 18.71
CA GLU A 84 0.09 5.56 19.06
C GLU A 84 0.38 4.62 17.89
N TRP A 85 1.65 4.44 17.62
CA TRP A 85 2.09 3.49 16.61
C TRP A 85 1.78 2.04 17.04
N PRO A 86 1.29 1.18 16.16
CA PRO A 86 1.08 1.35 14.73
C PRO A 86 -0.26 2.00 14.40
N PHE A 87 -0.24 3.05 13.57
CA PHE A 87 -1.43 3.73 13.06
C PHE A 87 -1.29 4.13 11.57
N GLY A 88 -0.22 3.70 10.93
CA GLY A 88 0.10 4.04 9.55
C GLY A 88 -1.00 3.66 8.57
N SER A 89 -1.32 4.56 7.66
CA SER A 89 -2.28 4.35 6.57
C SER A 89 -2.03 5.37 5.47
N TRP A 90 -2.58 5.15 4.29
CA TRP A 90 -2.71 6.22 3.31
C TRP A 90 -4.00 6.99 3.57
N GLY A 91 -3.85 8.26 3.94
CA GLY A 91 -4.96 9.18 4.20
C GLY A 91 -5.12 10.19 3.07
N ILE A 92 -6.35 10.39 2.61
CA ILE A 92 -6.66 11.15 1.39
C ILE A 92 -7.03 12.63 1.62
N GLY A 93 -6.94 13.16 2.85
CA GLY A 93 -7.22 14.57 3.13
C GLY A 93 -8.63 15.02 2.73
N ALA A 94 -9.62 14.13 2.80
CA ALA A 94 -11.02 14.36 2.36
C ALA A 94 -11.20 14.61 0.85
N ARG A 95 -10.21 14.31 0.01
CA ARG A 95 -10.34 14.49 -1.45
C ARG A 95 -11.13 13.34 -2.07
N THR A 96 -11.92 13.68 -3.09
CA THR A 96 -12.72 12.71 -3.87
C THR A 96 -12.02 12.21 -5.12
N ASP A 97 -10.93 12.86 -5.51
CA ASP A 97 -10.08 12.53 -6.67
C ASP A 97 -8.76 11.85 -6.23
N ALA A 98 -8.76 11.26 -5.03
CA ALA A 98 -7.59 10.58 -4.51
C ALA A 98 -7.20 9.40 -5.40
N ARG A 99 -5.89 9.28 -5.66
CA ARG A 99 -5.28 8.26 -6.51
C ARG A 99 -3.99 7.76 -5.87
N LEU A 100 -3.89 6.45 -5.75
CA LEU A 100 -2.68 5.73 -5.35
C LEU A 100 -2.12 5.00 -6.56
N THR A 101 -0.82 5.10 -6.76
CA THR A 101 -0.09 4.35 -7.80
C THR A 101 0.93 3.45 -7.12
N LEU A 102 0.92 2.17 -7.45
CA LEU A 102 1.96 1.22 -7.09
C LEU A 102 2.80 0.92 -8.33
N ASP A 103 4.11 1.16 -8.25
CA ASP A 103 5.10 0.78 -9.25
C ASP A 103 5.94 -0.39 -8.72
N PHE A 104 5.93 -1.50 -9.41
CA PHE A 104 6.72 -2.69 -9.04
C PHE A 104 8.20 -2.56 -9.43
N GLY A 105 8.59 -1.52 -10.19
CA GLY A 105 9.94 -1.34 -10.72
C GLY A 105 10.37 -2.37 -11.77
N ARG A 106 9.53 -3.35 -12.04
CA ARG A 106 9.72 -4.44 -12.99
C ARG A 106 8.38 -5.00 -13.44
N GLU A 107 8.36 -5.76 -14.52
CA GLU A 107 7.18 -6.55 -14.86
C GLU A 107 6.99 -7.69 -13.85
N VAL A 108 5.76 -7.85 -13.38
CA VAL A 108 5.31 -8.92 -12.48
C VAL A 108 4.04 -9.56 -13.03
N GLU A 109 3.79 -10.80 -12.68
CA GLU A 109 2.52 -11.47 -12.93
C GLU A 109 1.69 -11.44 -11.65
N ILE A 110 0.45 -10.95 -11.76
CA ILE A 110 -0.51 -10.82 -10.66
C ILE A 110 -1.82 -11.49 -11.04
N ASP A 111 -2.60 -11.92 -10.06
CA ASP A 111 -3.94 -12.49 -10.30
C ASP A 111 -5.03 -11.94 -9.38
N ALA A 112 -4.63 -11.34 -8.28
CA ALA A 112 -5.53 -10.72 -7.32
C ALA A 112 -4.84 -9.57 -6.58
N MET A 113 -5.65 -8.77 -5.88
CA MET A 113 -5.17 -7.84 -4.86
C MET A 113 -6.01 -7.97 -3.60
N ALA A 114 -5.50 -7.51 -2.46
CA ALA A 114 -6.25 -7.39 -1.23
C ALA A 114 -6.08 -5.99 -0.64
N LEU A 115 -7.18 -5.41 -0.17
CA LEU A 115 -7.21 -4.11 0.49
C LEU A 115 -7.60 -4.27 1.95
N TYR A 116 -6.86 -3.62 2.83
CA TYR A 116 -7.16 -3.51 4.26
C TYR A 116 -7.54 -2.07 4.56
N LEU A 117 -8.82 -1.82 4.73
CA LEU A 117 -9.30 -0.48 5.05
C LEU A 117 -9.06 -0.17 6.53
N ARG A 118 -8.88 1.10 6.85
CA ARG A 118 -9.00 1.54 8.22
C ARG A 118 -10.50 1.78 8.49
N ALA A 119 -11.16 0.75 9.01
CA ALA A 119 -12.58 0.75 9.39
C ALA A 119 -12.74 0.51 10.89
N ASP A 120 -11.84 1.11 11.67
CA ASP A 120 -11.78 1.01 13.12
C ASP A 120 -12.59 2.11 13.79
N PHE A 121 -13.15 1.81 14.96
CA PHE A 121 -13.80 2.79 15.82
C PHE A 121 -12.76 3.78 16.39
N PRO A 122 -13.07 5.10 16.47
CA PRO A 122 -14.34 5.79 16.20
C PRO A 122 -14.47 6.37 14.78
N HIS A 123 -13.64 6.02 13.84
CA HIS A 123 -13.57 6.60 12.51
C HIS A 123 -14.03 5.61 11.46
N ASP A 124 -15.32 5.48 11.32
CA ASP A 124 -15.95 4.44 10.51
C ASP A 124 -16.17 4.83 9.05
N ALA A 125 -15.61 5.97 8.60
CA ALA A 125 -15.65 6.28 7.17
C ALA A 125 -14.76 5.32 6.41
N TYR A 126 -15.33 4.66 5.43
CA TYR A 126 -14.64 3.74 4.53
C TYR A 126 -15.11 3.96 3.10
N TRP A 127 -14.48 3.33 2.14
CA TRP A 127 -14.96 3.32 0.76
C TRP A 127 -15.87 2.13 0.52
N ILE A 128 -17.00 2.37 -0.15
CA ILE A 128 -17.95 1.33 -0.57
C ILE A 128 -17.62 0.77 -1.95
N SER A 129 -16.75 1.45 -2.70
CA SER A 129 -16.20 0.95 -3.95
C SER A 129 -14.91 1.66 -4.31
N GLY A 130 -14.12 1.01 -5.15
CA GLY A 130 -12.93 1.55 -5.78
C GLY A 130 -12.73 0.99 -7.17
N THR A 131 -11.81 1.57 -7.91
CA THR A 131 -11.42 1.07 -9.23
C THR A 131 -9.91 0.84 -9.25
N VAL A 132 -9.51 -0.30 -9.78
CA VAL A 132 -8.12 -0.59 -10.12
C VAL A 132 -7.96 -0.50 -11.64
N THR A 133 -6.89 0.14 -12.07
CA THR A 133 -6.46 0.19 -13.47
C THR A 133 -5.02 -0.33 -13.55
N LEU A 134 -4.79 -1.28 -14.44
CA LEU A 134 -3.48 -1.86 -14.71
C LEU A 134 -2.87 -1.22 -15.96
N ASP A 135 -1.55 -1.22 -16.08
CA ASP A 135 -0.86 -0.61 -17.22
C ASP A 135 -0.92 -1.47 -18.52
N ASP A 136 -1.51 -2.66 -18.46
CA ASP A 136 -1.91 -3.43 -19.64
C ASP A 136 -3.28 -3.01 -20.24
N GLY A 137 -3.95 -2.04 -19.61
CA GLY A 137 -5.24 -1.51 -20.00
C GLY A 137 -6.46 -2.17 -19.32
N TYR A 138 -6.24 -3.16 -18.46
CA TYR A 138 -7.33 -3.74 -17.66
C TYR A 138 -7.85 -2.76 -16.63
N GLU A 139 -9.16 -2.72 -16.47
CA GLU A 139 -9.83 -1.91 -15.46
C GLU A 139 -10.94 -2.71 -14.78
N LYS A 140 -11.04 -2.58 -13.46
CA LYS A 140 -12.09 -3.20 -12.67
C LYS A 140 -12.56 -2.29 -11.55
N THR A 141 -13.86 -2.01 -11.52
CA THR A 141 -14.54 -1.45 -10.36
C THR A 141 -15.04 -2.58 -9.47
N PHE A 142 -14.88 -2.45 -8.16
CA PHE A 142 -15.22 -3.47 -7.18
C PHE A 142 -15.87 -2.85 -5.95
N PRO A 143 -16.77 -3.59 -5.28
CA PRO A 143 -17.35 -3.16 -4.00
C PRO A 143 -16.33 -3.33 -2.88
N LEU A 144 -16.52 -2.55 -1.80
CA LEU A 144 -15.79 -2.62 -0.55
C LEU A 144 -16.76 -2.56 0.63
N GLU A 145 -16.36 -3.16 1.73
CA GLU A 145 -17.12 -3.21 2.96
C GLU A 145 -16.36 -2.53 4.10
N GLY A 146 -17.09 -2.06 5.12
CA GLY A 146 -16.48 -1.47 6.31
C GLY A 146 -16.06 -2.56 7.31
N ILE A 147 -15.09 -3.38 6.93
CA ILE A 147 -14.56 -4.46 7.76
C ILE A 147 -13.08 -4.26 8.05
N ASP A 148 -12.66 -4.73 9.21
CA ASP A 148 -11.24 -4.81 9.59
C ASP A 148 -10.68 -6.15 9.15
N GLY A 149 -10.09 -6.19 7.96
CA GLY A 149 -9.53 -7.39 7.37
C GLY A 149 -9.30 -7.30 5.87
N ALA A 150 -8.73 -8.36 5.32
CA ALA A 150 -8.46 -8.46 3.90
C ALA A 150 -9.75 -8.48 3.08
N GLN A 151 -9.86 -7.61 2.11
CA GLN A 151 -10.88 -7.66 1.08
C GLN A 151 -10.22 -8.02 -0.25
N ARG A 152 -10.33 -9.29 -0.62
CA ARG A 152 -9.70 -9.84 -1.81
C ARG A 152 -10.50 -9.54 -3.06
N ILE A 153 -9.82 -9.04 -4.07
CA ILE A 153 -10.36 -8.71 -5.39
C ILE A 153 -9.63 -9.56 -6.43
N GLU A 154 -10.34 -10.47 -7.06
CA GLU A 154 -9.81 -11.26 -8.16
C GLU A 154 -9.66 -10.38 -9.40
N LEU A 155 -8.49 -10.38 -9.99
CA LEU A 155 -8.17 -9.62 -11.20
C LEU A 155 -8.12 -10.53 -12.44
N GLY A 156 -7.78 -11.79 -12.24
CA GLY A 156 -7.31 -12.66 -13.30
C GLY A 156 -5.81 -12.45 -13.55
N ARG A 157 -5.23 -13.26 -14.41
CA ARG A 157 -3.79 -13.24 -14.63
C ARG A 157 -3.38 -12.11 -15.57
N HIS A 158 -2.58 -11.18 -15.07
CA HIS A 158 -2.06 -10.02 -15.79
C HIS A 158 -0.55 -9.89 -15.61
N ARG A 159 0.14 -9.35 -16.63
CA ARG A 159 1.54 -8.96 -16.54
C ARG A 159 1.64 -7.46 -16.58
N VAL A 160 2.13 -6.89 -15.51
CA VAL A 160 2.07 -5.43 -15.27
C VAL A 160 3.33 -4.92 -14.60
N ARG A 161 3.59 -3.62 -14.73
CA ARG A 161 4.61 -2.88 -13.98
C ARG A 161 3.98 -1.97 -12.95
N ARG A 162 2.72 -1.56 -13.20
CA ARG A 162 2.00 -0.59 -12.36
C ARG A 162 0.55 -0.96 -12.22
N LEU A 163 0.02 -0.58 -11.08
CA LEU A 163 -1.42 -0.48 -10.87
C LEU A 163 -1.77 0.90 -10.29
N VAL A 164 -2.97 1.35 -10.59
CA VAL A 164 -3.57 2.58 -10.04
C VAL A 164 -4.85 2.21 -9.33
N LEU A 165 -5.00 2.67 -8.09
CA LEU A 165 -6.23 2.60 -7.31
C LEU A 165 -6.83 4.01 -7.25
N ASP A 166 -8.00 4.20 -7.78
CA ASP A 166 -8.69 5.50 -7.81
C ASP A 166 -10.23 5.35 -7.80
N ARG A 167 -10.95 6.46 -8.08
CA ARG A 167 -12.43 6.47 -8.10
C ARG A 167 -13.04 5.83 -6.86
N LEU A 168 -12.48 6.19 -5.72
CA LEU A 168 -12.86 5.70 -4.41
C LEU A 168 -14.13 6.40 -3.94
N ILE A 169 -15.22 5.66 -3.79
CA ILE A 169 -16.52 6.19 -3.36
C ILE A 169 -16.68 5.94 -1.87
N LYS A 170 -16.82 7.02 -1.10
CA LYS A 170 -16.98 6.97 0.35
C LYS A 170 -18.41 6.54 0.73
N CYS A 171 -18.54 5.80 1.83
CA CYS A 171 -19.83 5.51 2.46
C CYS A 171 -20.54 6.78 2.94
N ASP A 172 -21.84 6.69 3.19
CA ASP A 172 -22.62 7.78 3.78
C ASP A 172 -22.33 7.86 5.29
N ASN A 173 -21.26 8.56 5.64
CA ASN A 173 -20.80 8.79 7.01
C ASN A 173 -20.32 10.23 7.14
N PRO A 174 -20.58 10.93 8.27
CA PRO A 174 -20.15 12.30 8.50
C PRO A 174 -18.64 12.51 8.44
N SER A 175 -17.84 11.50 8.79
CA SER A 175 -16.39 11.58 8.67
C SER A 175 -15.98 11.65 7.19
N ALA A 176 -15.06 12.56 6.89
CA ALA A 176 -14.54 12.77 5.55
C ALA A 176 -13.22 12.02 5.29
N PHE A 177 -12.79 11.14 6.21
CA PHE A 177 -11.43 10.63 6.23
C PHE A 177 -11.33 9.09 6.17
N PRO A 178 -11.84 8.44 5.11
CA PRO A 178 -11.51 7.05 4.87
C PRO A 178 -10.01 6.91 4.60
N ALA A 179 -9.43 5.78 4.95
CA ALA A 179 -8.01 5.51 4.75
C ALA A 179 -7.74 4.04 4.41
N LEU A 180 -6.66 3.80 3.67
CA LEU A 180 -6.17 2.48 3.33
C LEU A 180 -4.98 2.15 4.23
N ARG A 181 -5.06 1.00 4.91
CA ARG A 181 -4.01 0.53 5.81
C ARG A 181 -2.96 -0.27 5.06
N GLN A 182 -3.40 -1.22 4.25
CA GLN A 182 -2.50 -2.09 3.50
C GLN A 182 -3.08 -2.42 2.12
N LEU A 183 -2.21 -2.52 1.13
CA LEU A 183 -2.45 -3.05 -0.20
C LEU A 183 -1.52 -4.25 -0.41
N GLU A 184 -2.10 -5.38 -0.77
CA GLU A 184 -1.37 -6.58 -1.18
C GLU A 184 -1.70 -6.92 -2.63
N VAL A 185 -0.72 -7.47 -3.32
CA VAL A 185 -0.86 -7.89 -4.73
C VAL A 185 -0.10 -9.18 -4.96
#